data_5e4ffc33994c6a2a72701deb03d967b9
#
_entry.id   5e4ffc33994c6a2a72701deb03d967b9
#
_cell.length_a   1.000
_cell.length_b   1.000
_cell.length_c   1.000
_cell.angle_alpha   90.00
_cell.angle_beta   90.00
_cell.angle_gamma   90.00
#
_symmetry.space_group_name_H-M   'P 1'
#
loop_
_entity.id
_entity.type
_entity.pdbx_description
1 polymer ?
#
loop_
_entity_poly.entity_id
_entity_poly.type
_entity_poly.pdbx_seq_one_letter_code
_entity_poly.pdbx_strand_id
1 'polypeptide(L)'
;MRILIVDDHALFRSGLQGLLERRGITVVGSAADGQEGLKLAYAHQPDVVLLDLRMPDLSGLGVLRQMLDEGLEIPVVMLTTSADEGDLAESLRNGARGYLLKDMEPDELIVALQEIVGGKIVVAPALTSVLADLVRYGERRERKDEFAPFSSLTPREHEILCHLSEGQSNKVIARNLNISDGTVKLHVKAILRKLGVHSRVEAAVMAVEK
;
A
#
# COMPACT_ATOMS: atom_id res chain seq x y z
N MET A 1 13.62 -20.91 7.83
CA MET A 1 13.17 -19.56 7.47
C MET A 1 12.73 -18.85 8.75
N ARG A 2 13.31 -17.67 9.02
CA ARG A 2 13.09 -16.84 10.21
C ARG A 2 12.32 -15.60 9.77
N ILE A 3 11.15 -15.35 10.34
CA ILE A 3 10.23 -14.29 9.93
C ILE A 3 10.02 -13.28 11.07
N LEU A 4 10.02 -12.00 10.73
CA LEU A 4 9.50 -10.93 11.57
C LEU A 4 8.13 -10.51 11.05
N ILE A 5 7.13 -10.37 11.92
CA ILE A 5 5.79 -9.89 11.59
C ILE A 5 5.61 -8.49 12.15
N VAL A 6 5.19 -7.53 11.33
CA VAL A 6 4.90 -6.14 11.73
C VAL A 6 3.50 -5.77 11.23
N ASP A 7 2.54 -5.69 12.14
CA ASP A 7 1.12 -5.48 11.83
C ASP A 7 0.39 -4.93 13.06
N ASP A 8 -0.42 -3.92 12.95
CA ASP A 8 -1.14 -3.32 14.08
C ASP A 8 -2.38 -4.13 14.51
N HIS A 9 -2.86 -5.05 13.66
CA HIS A 9 -4.02 -5.90 13.95
C HIS A 9 -3.64 -7.12 14.81
N ALA A 10 -3.83 -7.05 16.12
CA ALA A 10 -3.39 -8.07 17.07
C ALA A 10 -3.90 -9.50 16.77
N LEU A 11 -5.17 -9.64 16.36
CA LEU A 11 -5.75 -10.96 16.03
C LEU A 11 -5.13 -11.55 14.78
N PHE A 12 -4.92 -10.74 13.73
CA PHE A 12 -4.28 -11.19 12.50
C PHE A 12 -2.84 -11.61 12.79
N ARG A 13 -2.09 -10.78 13.48
CA ARG A 13 -0.70 -11.03 13.86
C ARG A 13 -0.54 -12.34 14.64
N SER A 14 -1.38 -12.58 15.67
CA SER A 14 -1.36 -13.81 16.44
C SER A 14 -1.77 -15.04 15.62
N GLY A 15 -2.78 -14.90 14.77
CA GLY A 15 -3.23 -15.97 13.87
C GLY A 15 -2.17 -16.37 12.86
N LEU A 16 -1.53 -15.38 12.23
CA LEU A 16 -0.44 -15.58 11.28
C LEU A 16 0.77 -16.23 11.93
N GLN A 17 1.18 -15.77 13.11
CA GLN A 17 2.26 -16.40 13.86
C GLN A 17 1.98 -17.89 14.11
N GLY A 18 0.82 -18.22 14.67
CA GLY A 18 0.46 -19.62 14.92
C GLY A 18 0.36 -20.47 13.65
N LEU A 19 -0.02 -19.88 12.51
CA LEU A 19 -0.04 -20.56 11.22
C LEU A 19 1.38 -20.89 10.74
N LEU A 20 2.29 -19.91 10.78
CA LEU A 20 3.68 -20.07 10.36
C LEU A 20 4.42 -21.11 11.22
N GLU A 21 4.25 -21.03 12.55
CA GLU A 21 4.88 -21.97 13.50
C GLU A 21 4.41 -23.40 13.28
N ARG A 22 3.12 -23.63 13.01
CA ARG A 22 2.60 -24.99 12.66
C ARG A 22 3.18 -25.54 11.37
N ARG A 23 3.70 -24.70 10.48
CA ARG A 23 4.39 -25.08 9.23
C ARG A 23 5.90 -25.17 9.40
N GLY A 24 6.42 -25.12 10.65
CA GLY A 24 7.86 -25.23 10.94
C GLY A 24 8.67 -23.98 10.59
N ILE A 25 8.01 -22.83 10.45
CA ILE A 25 8.63 -21.54 10.20
C ILE A 25 8.81 -20.82 11.55
N THR A 26 9.99 -20.30 11.79
CA THR A 26 10.31 -19.61 13.05
C THR A 26 9.92 -18.14 12.96
N VAL A 27 9.00 -17.70 13.81
CA VAL A 27 8.73 -16.27 14.00
C VAL A 27 9.69 -15.73 15.04
N VAL A 28 10.61 -14.87 14.65
CA VAL A 28 11.67 -14.34 15.53
C VAL A 28 11.26 -13.06 16.24
N GLY A 29 10.15 -12.46 15.84
CA GLY A 29 9.58 -11.28 16.46
C GLY A 29 8.21 -10.96 15.90
N SER A 30 7.44 -10.19 16.68
CA SER A 30 6.10 -9.75 16.32
C SER A 30 5.88 -8.35 16.89
N ALA A 31 5.76 -7.34 16.02
CA ALA A 31 5.62 -5.94 16.38
C ALA A 31 4.23 -5.41 16.06
N ALA A 32 3.71 -4.52 16.89
CA ALA A 32 2.42 -3.86 16.70
C ALA A 32 2.52 -2.52 15.94
N ASP A 33 3.72 -2.00 15.77
CA ASP A 33 3.99 -0.74 15.08
C ASP A 33 5.32 -0.78 14.34
N GLY A 34 5.52 0.22 13.45
CA GLY A 34 6.69 0.29 12.60
C GLY A 34 7.99 0.54 13.36
N GLN A 35 7.98 1.29 14.46
CA GLN A 35 9.17 1.60 15.24
C GLN A 35 9.69 0.37 15.99
N GLU A 36 8.79 -0.41 16.57
CA GLU A 36 9.13 -1.69 17.18
C GLU A 36 9.62 -2.67 16.11
N GLY A 37 8.95 -2.70 14.95
CA GLY A 37 9.33 -3.52 13.80
C GLY A 37 10.78 -3.28 13.37
N LEU A 38 11.19 -2.02 13.22
CA LEU A 38 12.57 -1.64 12.90
C LEU A 38 13.57 -2.16 13.94
N LYS A 39 13.31 -1.93 15.23
CA LYS A 39 14.17 -2.40 16.32
C LYS A 39 14.36 -3.91 16.29
N LEU A 40 13.26 -4.65 16.07
CA LEU A 40 13.31 -6.11 16.01
C LEU A 40 14.02 -6.62 14.74
N ALA A 41 13.87 -5.94 13.61
CA ALA A 41 14.59 -6.26 12.38
C ALA A 41 16.10 -6.15 12.58
N TYR A 42 16.58 -5.09 13.23
CA TYR A 42 17.99 -4.93 13.59
C TYR A 42 18.49 -6.00 14.56
N ALA A 43 17.71 -6.25 15.62
CA ALA A 43 18.14 -7.17 16.68
C ALA A 43 18.18 -8.62 16.22
N HIS A 44 17.23 -9.04 15.39
CA HIS A 44 17.05 -10.44 15.03
C HIS A 44 17.56 -10.82 13.64
N GLN A 45 17.77 -9.86 12.74
CA GLN A 45 18.19 -10.12 11.36
C GLN A 45 17.41 -11.28 10.74
N PRO A 46 16.09 -11.13 10.52
CA PRO A 46 15.24 -12.18 9.94
C PRO A 46 15.58 -12.44 8.47
N ASP A 47 15.18 -13.61 7.95
CA ASP A 47 15.30 -13.93 6.53
C ASP A 47 14.29 -13.13 5.68
N VAL A 48 13.17 -12.71 6.29
CA VAL A 48 12.12 -11.89 5.66
C VAL A 48 11.29 -11.15 6.70
N VAL A 49 10.84 -9.94 6.37
CA VAL A 49 9.88 -9.15 7.16
C VAL A 49 8.52 -9.16 6.45
N LEU A 50 7.49 -9.61 7.16
CA LEU A 50 6.09 -9.41 6.77
C LEU A 50 5.60 -8.11 7.38
N LEU A 51 5.21 -7.15 6.54
CA LEU A 51 4.96 -5.78 6.94
C LEU A 51 3.59 -5.31 6.45
N ASP A 52 2.71 -4.94 7.36
CA ASP A 52 1.46 -4.31 6.96
C ASP A 52 1.71 -2.91 6.37
N LEU A 53 1.00 -2.62 5.30
CA LEU A 53 1.05 -1.34 4.62
C LEU A 53 0.42 -0.22 5.45
N ARG A 54 -0.69 -0.51 6.12
CA ARG A 54 -1.56 0.47 6.78
C ARG A 54 -1.44 0.38 8.30
N MET A 55 -0.42 1.01 8.84
CA MET A 55 -0.25 1.12 10.28
C MET A 55 -0.38 2.58 10.74
N PRO A 56 -0.84 2.84 11.98
CA PRO A 56 -0.81 4.17 12.57
C PRO A 56 0.64 4.65 12.73
N ASP A 57 0.83 5.96 12.84
CA ASP A 57 2.10 6.68 13.07
C ASP A 57 3.12 6.50 11.93
N LEU A 58 3.73 5.33 11.78
CA LEU A 58 4.68 5.01 10.71
C LEU A 58 4.10 3.94 9.80
N SER A 59 3.73 4.32 8.56
CA SER A 59 3.20 3.39 7.55
C SER A 59 4.23 2.33 7.15
N GLY A 60 3.77 1.18 6.62
CA GLY A 60 4.67 0.15 6.12
C GLY A 60 5.65 0.65 5.05
N LEU A 61 5.22 1.56 4.17
CA LEU A 61 6.13 2.20 3.22
C LEU A 61 7.20 3.05 3.91
N GLY A 62 6.84 3.73 5.01
CA GLY A 62 7.81 4.47 5.82
C GLY A 62 8.84 3.56 6.46
N VAL A 63 8.41 2.42 7.02
CA VAL A 63 9.31 1.39 7.57
C VAL A 63 10.23 0.83 6.49
N LEU A 64 9.69 0.46 5.33
CA LEU A 64 10.46 -0.05 4.19
C LEU A 64 11.57 0.91 3.76
N ARG A 65 11.23 2.19 3.57
CA ARG A 65 12.19 3.24 3.21
C ARG A 65 13.28 3.38 4.25
N GLN A 66 12.90 3.44 5.51
CA GLN A 66 13.87 3.57 6.61
C GLN A 66 14.81 2.37 6.67
N MET A 67 14.32 1.14 6.50
CA MET A 67 15.16 -0.05 6.41
C MET A 67 16.20 0.05 5.29
N LEU A 68 15.81 0.52 4.11
CA LEU A 68 16.69 0.71 2.97
C LEU A 68 17.73 1.82 3.20
N ASP A 69 17.29 2.97 3.72
CA ASP A 69 18.16 4.12 4.00
C ASP A 69 19.23 3.77 5.05
N GLU A 70 18.91 2.88 5.98
CA GLU A 70 19.78 2.38 7.02
C GLU A 70 20.60 1.14 6.58
N GLY A 71 20.47 0.71 5.32
CA GLY A 71 21.28 -0.35 4.71
C GLY A 71 20.90 -1.77 5.16
N LEU A 72 19.68 -1.99 5.62
CA LEU A 72 19.16 -3.33 5.92
C LEU A 72 18.76 -4.05 4.63
N GLU A 73 19.54 -5.04 4.22
CA GLU A 73 19.29 -5.84 3.01
C GLU A 73 18.32 -7.02 3.25
N ILE A 74 17.41 -6.89 4.21
CA ILE A 74 16.42 -7.91 4.53
C ILE A 74 15.22 -7.81 3.56
N PRO A 75 14.83 -8.90 2.90
CA PRO A 75 13.63 -8.90 2.06
C PRO A 75 12.39 -8.46 2.83
N VAL A 76 11.68 -7.45 2.32
CA VAL A 76 10.42 -6.97 2.89
C VAL A 76 9.27 -7.36 1.98
N VAL A 77 8.24 -7.95 2.57
CA VAL A 77 6.99 -8.34 1.94
C VAL A 77 5.87 -7.49 2.51
N MET A 78 5.23 -6.70 1.66
CA MET A 78 4.01 -6.01 2.05
C MET A 78 2.87 -7.02 2.15
N LEU A 79 2.25 -7.13 3.32
CA LEU A 79 1.11 -8.02 3.57
C LEU A 79 -0.09 -7.17 3.98
N THR A 80 -1.04 -6.97 3.06
CA THR A 80 -2.06 -5.92 3.19
C THR A 80 -3.44 -6.37 2.70
N THR A 81 -4.48 -5.64 3.05
CA THR A 81 -5.82 -5.76 2.46
C THR A 81 -6.01 -4.86 1.23
N SER A 82 -5.02 -4.02 0.89
CA SER A 82 -5.11 -3.08 -0.23
C SER A 82 -4.79 -3.75 -1.56
N ALA A 83 -5.71 -3.69 -2.50
CA ALA A 83 -5.50 -4.05 -3.91
C ALA A 83 -5.32 -2.81 -4.81
N ASP A 84 -4.96 -1.65 -4.23
CA ASP A 84 -4.77 -0.40 -4.97
C ASP A 84 -3.49 -0.44 -5.81
N GLU A 85 -3.62 0.00 -7.08
CA GLU A 85 -2.52 0.03 -8.05
C GLU A 85 -1.36 0.93 -7.58
N GLY A 86 -1.68 2.05 -6.96
CA GLY A 86 -0.69 3.00 -6.45
C GLY A 86 0.12 2.42 -5.29
N ASP A 87 -0.56 1.76 -4.35
CA ASP A 87 0.09 1.09 -3.21
C ASP A 87 1.05 -0.03 -3.68
N LEU A 88 0.62 -0.84 -4.66
CA LEU A 88 1.45 -1.88 -5.27
C LEU A 88 2.68 -1.26 -5.95
N ALA A 89 2.47 -0.28 -6.84
CA ALA A 89 3.53 0.37 -7.58
C ALA A 89 4.56 1.03 -6.65
N GLU A 90 4.08 1.78 -5.64
CA GLU A 90 4.94 2.46 -4.69
C GLU A 90 5.75 1.48 -3.84
N SER A 91 5.13 0.37 -3.40
CA SER A 91 5.82 -0.67 -2.64
C SER A 91 6.96 -1.30 -3.44
N LEU A 92 6.71 -1.70 -4.69
CA LEU A 92 7.72 -2.31 -5.55
C LEU A 92 8.85 -1.33 -5.92
N ARG A 93 8.54 -0.06 -6.22
CA ARG A 93 9.54 1.00 -6.49
C ARG A 93 10.43 1.27 -5.28
N ASN A 94 9.89 1.18 -4.08
CA ASN A 94 10.65 1.30 -2.83
C ASN A 94 11.32 -0.03 -2.40
N GLY A 95 11.48 -1.01 -3.32
CA GLY A 95 12.29 -2.20 -3.08
C GLY A 95 11.60 -3.34 -2.34
N ALA A 96 10.29 -3.32 -2.15
CA ALA A 96 9.57 -4.48 -1.62
C ALA A 96 9.82 -5.71 -2.50
N ARG A 97 10.12 -6.84 -1.87
CA ARG A 97 10.33 -8.13 -2.56
C ARG A 97 9.04 -8.92 -2.73
N GLY A 98 7.98 -8.52 -2.06
CA GLY A 98 6.66 -9.10 -2.23
C GLY A 98 5.55 -8.11 -1.94
N TYR A 99 4.39 -8.32 -2.61
CA TYR A 99 3.15 -7.65 -2.30
C TYR A 99 2.03 -8.68 -2.28
N LEU A 100 1.63 -9.06 -1.07
CA LEU A 100 0.71 -10.16 -0.81
C LEU A 100 -0.54 -9.65 -0.11
N LEU A 101 -1.66 -10.35 -0.30
CA LEU A 101 -2.94 -9.99 0.30
C LEU A 101 -3.18 -10.79 1.58
N LYS A 102 -3.76 -10.16 2.61
CA LYS A 102 -4.07 -10.80 3.90
C LYS A 102 -5.14 -11.91 3.81
N ASP A 103 -5.90 -11.96 2.72
CA ASP A 103 -6.93 -12.96 2.44
C ASP A 103 -6.45 -14.12 1.56
N MET A 104 -5.13 -14.20 1.26
CA MET A 104 -4.53 -15.33 0.55
C MET A 104 -4.66 -16.62 1.34
N GLU A 105 -4.76 -17.73 0.60
CA GLU A 105 -4.71 -19.06 1.21
C GLU A 105 -3.36 -19.32 1.90
N PRO A 106 -3.36 -19.95 3.08
CA PRO A 106 -2.14 -20.19 3.85
C PRO A 106 -1.00 -20.88 3.08
N ASP A 107 -1.34 -21.85 2.22
CA ASP A 107 -0.34 -22.58 1.45
C ASP A 107 0.29 -21.71 0.36
N GLU A 108 -0.49 -20.83 -0.26
CA GLU A 108 0.01 -19.85 -1.24
C GLU A 108 0.95 -18.85 -0.58
N LEU A 109 0.63 -18.37 0.62
CA LEU A 109 1.51 -17.50 1.39
C LEU A 109 2.87 -18.15 1.66
N ILE A 110 2.88 -19.42 2.10
CA ILE A 110 4.12 -20.14 2.38
C ILE A 110 4.99 -20.29 1.11
N VAL A 111 4.38 -20.67 -0.01
CA VAL A 111 5.09 -20.78 -1.30
C VAL A 111 5.68 -19.43 -1.71
N ALA A 112 4.89 -18.37 -1.62
CA ALA A 112 5.35 -17.01 -1.93
C ALA A 112 6.56 -16.59 -1.07
N LEU A 113 6.52 -16.87 0.23
CA LEU A 113 7.62 -16.56 1.14
C LEU A 113 8.90 -17.34 0.81
N GLN A 114 8.79 -18.62 0.45
CA GLN A 114 9.93 -19.43 0.03
C GLN A 114 10.59 -18.89 -1.26
N GLU A 115 9.77 -18.47 -2.22
CA GLU A 115 10.25 -17.87 -3.45
C GLU A 115 10.96 -16.52 -3.20
N ILE A 116 10.42 -15.69 -2.29
CA ILE A 116 10.99 -14.39 -1.94
C ILE A 116 12.33 -14.55 -1.22
N VAL A 117 12.44 -15.47 -0.27
CA VAL A 117 13.71 -15.79 0.39
C VAL A 117 14.71 -16.38 -0.62
N GLY A 118 14.23 -17.07 -1.65
CA GLY A 118 15.04 -17.51 -2.80
C GLY A 118 15.44 -16.39 -3.77
N GLY A 119 15.13 -15.13 -3.47
CA GLY A 119 15.54 -13.95 -4.26
C GLY A 119 14.56 -13.51 -5.35
N LYS A 120 13.38 -14.14 -5.46
CA LYS A 120 12.34 -13.71 -6.42
C LYS A 120 11.55 -12.52 -5.88
N ILE A 121 10.90 -11.79 -6.79
CA ILE A 121 9.85 -10.83 -6.48
C ILE A 121 8.51 -11.52 -6.72
N VAL A 122 7.60 -11.48 -5.73
CA VAL A 122 6.30 -12.15 -5.80
C VAL A 122 5.18 -11.15 -5.55
N VAL A 123 4.21 -11.14 -6.45
CA VAL A 123 2.97 -10.37 -6.32
C VAL A 123 1.80 -11.34 -6.25
N ALA A 124 0.84 -11.09 -5.37
CA ALA A 124 -0.33 -11.93 -5.22
C ALA A 124 -1.01 -12.19 -6.58
N PRO A 125 -1.44 -13.44 -6.89
CA PRO A 125 -2.04 -13.77 -8.19
C PRO A 125 -3.21 -12.87 -8.58
N ALA A 126 -4.02 -12.45 -7.59
CA ALA A 126 -5.14 -11.53 -7.79
C ALA A 126 -4.72 -10.14 -8.32
N LEU A 127 -3.45 -9.75 -8.17
CA LEU A 127 -2.92 -8.45 -8.61
C LEU A 127 -2.08 -8.54 -9.89
N THR A 128 -2.00 -9.71 -10.52
CA THR A 128 -1.18 -9.90 -11.73
C THR A 128 -1.66 -9.02 -12.90
N SER A 129 -2.98 -8.81 -13.04
CA SER A 129 -3.53 -7.90 -14.06
C SER A 129 -3.15 -6.45 -13.79
N VAL A 130 -3.21 -6.02 -12.51
CA VAL A 130 -2.80 -4.68 -12.09
C VAL A 130 -1.32 -4.45 -12.37
N LEU A 131 -0.47 -5.44 -12.07
CA LEU A 131 0.96 -5.38 -12.38
C LEU A 131 1.21 -5.31 -13.90
N ALA A 132 0.48 -6.08 -14.71
CA ALA A 132 0.59 -6.02 -16.17
C ALA A 132 0.21 -4.65 -16.73
N ASP A 133 -0.81 -4.01 -16.16
CA ASP A 133 -1.22 -2.66 -16.53
C ASP A 133 -0.19 -1.61 -16.09
N LEU A 134 0.41 -1.75 -14.92
CA LEU A 134 1.53 -0.91 -14.47
C LEU A 134 2.72 -0.99 -15.42
N VAL A 135 3.09 -2.18 -15.90
CA VAL A 135 4.19 -2.36 -16.86
C VAL A 135 3.84 -1.75 -18.23
N ARG A 136 2.61 -1.92 -18.71
CA ARG A 136 2.17 -1.41 -20.03
C ARG A 136 2.02 0.10 -20.07
N TYR A 137 1.53 0.70 -18.98
CA TYR A 137 1.13 2.10 -18.94
C TYR A 137 2.00 2.95 -18.01
N GLY A 138 2.79 2.34 -17.13
CA GLY A 138 3.67 3.01 -16.17
C GLY A 138 4.70 3.90 -16.88
N GLU A 139 5.36 3.40 -17.90
CA GLU A 139 6.33 4.17 -18.71
C GLU A 139 5.69 5.35 -19.48
N ARG A 140 4.41 5.25 -19.84
CA ARG A 140 3.68 6.36 -20.47
C ARG A 140 3.27 7.43 -19.48
N ARG A 141 2.99 7.05 -18.21
CA ARG A 141 2.69 8.01 -17.14
C ARG A 141 3.94 8.77 -16.68
N GLU A 142 5.09 8.10 -16.56
CA GLU A 142 6.35 8.76 -16.15
C GLU A 142 6.87 9.79 -17.17
N ARG A 143 6.56 9.62 -18.47
CA ARG A 143 6.98 10.58 -19.51
C ARG A 143 6.03 11.76 -19.71
N LYS A 144 4.87 11.75 -19.09
CA LYS A 144 3.87 12.80 -19.36
C LYS A 144 3.72 13.84 -18.27
N ASP A 145 4.06 13.58 -16.99
CA ASP A 145 3.66 14.53 -15.97
C ASP A 145 4.53 14.54 -14.69
N GLU A 146 5.83 14.82 -14.80
CA GLU A 146 6.59 15.32 -13.65
C GLU A 146 6.12 16.71 -13.15
N PHE A 147 5.18 17.33 -13.87
CA PHE A 147 4.70 18.69 -13.60
C PHE A 147 3.18 18.88 -13.53
N ALA A 148 2.36 17.86 -13.58
CA ALA A 148 0.90 18.02 -13.49
C ALA A 148 0.40 17.69 -12.08
N PRO A 149 -0.16 18.66 -11.33
CA PRO A 149 -0.63 18.46 -9.95
C PRO A 149 -1.73 17.40 -9.79
N PHE A 150 -2.31 16.92 -10.90
CA PHE A 150 -3.43 15.97 -10.90
C PHE A 150 -3.05 14.55 -11.37
N SER A 151 -1.79 14.31 -11.73
CA SER A 151 -1.32 13.01 -12.24
C SER A 151 -1.45 11.86 -11.22
N SER A 152 -1.49 12.19 -9.93
CA SER A 152 -1.67 11.24 -8.84
C SER A 152 -3.12 10.78 -8.61
N LEU A 153 -4.08 11.42 -9.29
CA LEU A 153 -5.51 11.11 -9.12
C LEU A 153 -5.93 9.93 -10.01
N THR A 154 -6.71 9.03 -9.45
CA THR A 154 -7.39 7.98 -10.23
C THR A 154 -8.46 8.59 -11.14
N PRO A 155 -8.90 7.89 -12.21
CA PRO A 155 -9.99 8.37 -13.07
C PRO A 155 -11.25 8.78 -12.27
N ARG A 156 -11.58 8.02 -11.23
CA ARG A 156 -12.74 8.30 -10.37
C ARG A 156 -12.54 9.53 -9.50
N GLU A 157 -11.34 9.75 -8.99
CA GLU A 157 -10.99 10.96 -8.24
C GLU A 157 -11.00 12.19 -9.15
N HIS A 158 -10.57 12.04 -10.41
CA HIS A 158 -10.68 13.09 -11.42
C HIS A 158 -12.12 13.51 -11.70
N GLU A 159 -13.05 12.55 -11.91
CA GLU A 159 -14.47 12.84 -12.08
C GLU A 159 -15.03 13.61 -10.88
N ILE A 160 -14.70 13.16 -9.67
CA ILE A 160 -15.16 13.83 -8.44
C ILE A 160 -14.54 15.23 -8.32
N LEU A 161 -13.29 15.41 -8.68
CA LEU A 161 -12.63 16.72 -8.67
C LEU A 161 -13.30 17.70 -9.66
N CYS A 162 -13.71 17.25 -10.84
CA CYS A 162 -14.49 18.07 -11.77
C CYS A 162 -15.82 18.54 -11.14
N HIS A 163 -16.55 17.66 -10.47
CA HIS A 163 -17.75 18.06 -9.74
C HIS A 163 -17.48 19.00 -8.55
N LEU A 164 -16.32 18.86 -7.90
CA LEU A 164 -15.89 19.79 -6.84
C LEU A 164 -15.60 21.17 -7.41
N SER A 165 -14.98 21.29 -8.58
CA SER A 165 -14.70 22.56 -9.24
C SER A 165 -15.96 23.30 -9.67
N GLU A 166 -17.06 22.56 -9.94
CA GLU A 166 -18.40 23.11 -10.18
C GLU A 166 -19.14 23.49 -8.89
N GLY A 167 -18.52 23.35 -7.72
CA GLY A 167 -19.12 23.69 -6.42
C GLY A 167 -20.19 22.70 -5.91
N GLN A 168 -20.31 21.53 -6.53
CA GLN A 168 -21.36 20.56 -6.18
C GLN A 168 -21.17 19.94 -4.80
N SER A 169 -22.23 19.76 -4.03
CA SER A 169 -22.17 19.08 -2.73
C SER A 169 -21.97 17.56 -2.89
N ASN A 170 -21.44 16.90 -1.85
CA ASN A 170 -21.23 15.44 -1.88
C ASN A 170 -22.52 14.67 -2.22
N LYS A 171 -23.69 15.13 -1.76
CA LYS A 171 -24.98 14.52 -2.09
C LYS A 171 -25.33 14.61 -3.59
N VAL A 172 -24.99 15.73 -4.22
CA VAL A 172 -25.20 15.94 -5.67
C VAL A 172 -24.25 15.05 -6.45
N ILE A 173 -22.96 15.05 -6.08
CA ILE A 173 -21.92 14.19 -6.68
C ILE A 173 -22.30 12.71 -6.55
N ALA A 174 -22.74 12.28 -5.37
CA ALA A 174 -23.19 10.91 -5.11
C ALA A 174 -24.31 10.49 -6.06
N ARG A 175 -25.30 11.37 -6.29
CA ARG A 175 -26.41 11.14 -7.24
C ARG A 175 -25.91 11.07 -8.68
N ASN A 176 -25.08 12.01 -9.11
CA ASN A 176 -24.57 12.08 -10.48
C ASN A 176 -23.71 10.85 -10.83
N LEU A 177 -22.93 10.37 -9.87
CA LEU A 177 -22.02 9.26 -10.06
C LEU A 177 -22.57 7.90 -9.61
N ASN A 178 -23.83 7.86 -9.16
CA ASN A 178 -24.53 6.67 -8.68
C ASN A 178 -23.77 5.89 -7.58
N ILE A 179 -23.24 6.62 -6.59
CA ILE A 179 -22.53 6.07 -5.43
C ILE A 179 -23.08 6.67 -4.13
N SER A 180 -22.65 6.16 -2.96
CA SER A 180 -23.09 6.71 -1.68
C SER A 180 -22.38 8.04 -1.34
N ASP A 181 -23.06 8.92 -0.55
CA ASP A 181 -22.45 10.14 0.01
C ASP A 181 -21.19 9.82 0.83
N GLY A 182 -21.18 8.70 1.55
CA GLY A 182 -20.02 8.20 2.29
C GLY A 182 -18.83 7.88 1.37
N THR A 183 -19.10 7.26 0.21
CA THR A 183 -18.07 6.95 -0.79
C THR A 183 -17.47 8.22 -1.37
N VAL A 184 -18.30 9.23 -1.68
CA VAL A 184 -17.81 10.54 -2.14
C VAL A 184 -16.89 11.19 -1.10
N LYS A 185 -17.28 11.16 0.19
CA LYS A 185 -16.43 11.70 1.28
C LYS A 185 -15.05 11.03 1.34
N LEU A 186 -14.99 9.71 1.14
CA LEU A 186 -13.72 8.98 1.10
C LEU A 186 -12.85 9.44 -0.07
N HIS A 187 -13.42 9.55 -1.27
CA HIS A 187 -12.69 10.05 -2.44
C HIS A 187 -12.23 11.50 -2.25
N VAL A 188 -13.09 12.38 -1.73
CA VAL A 188 -12.70 13.78 -1.43
C VAL A 188 -11.51 13.81 -0.48
N LYS A 189 -11.54 13.03 0.61
CA LYS A 189 -10.40 12.92 1.53
C LYS A 189 -9.11 12.45 0.84
N ALA A 190 -9.22 11.47 -0.06
CA ALA A 190 -8.09 10.98 -0.84
C ALA A 190 -7.55 12.05 -1.81
N ILE A 191 -8.44 12.77 -2.51
CA ILE A 191 -8.07 13.89 -3.40
C ILE A 191 -7.31 14.97 -2.64
N LEU A 192 -7.82 15.45 -1.49
CA LEU A 192 -7.16 16.48 -0.69
C LEU A 192 -5.75 16.06 -0.28
N ARG A 193 -5.60 14.81 0.17
CA ARG A 193 -4.30 14.24 0.52
C ARG A 193 -3.34 14.19 -0.66
N LYS A 194 -3.81 13.71 -1.82
CA LYS A 194 -2.98 13.55 -3.03
C LYS A 194 -2.56 14.90 -3.63
N LEU A 195 -3.42 15.92 -3.54
CA LEU A 195 -3.13 17.28 -4.00
C LEU A 195 -2.34 18.11 -2.96
N GLY A 196 -2.15 17.61 -1.74
CA GLY A 196 -1.47 18.34 -0.67
C GLY A 196 -2.24 19.56 -0.17
N VAL A 197 -3.58 19.59 -0.32
CA VAL A 197 -4.44 20.71 0.08
C VAL A 197 -5.28 20.37 1.31
N HIS A 198 -5.65 21.39 2.08
CA HIS A 198 -6.34 21.22 3.37
C HIS A 198 -7.85 21.42 3.29
N SER A 199 -8.38 21.94 2.18
CA SER A 199 -9.81 22.20 2.02
C SER A 199 -10.32 21.83 0.62
N ARG A 200 -11.63 21.50 0.54
CA ARG A 200 -12.29 21.25 -0.74
C ARG A 200 -12.30 22.48 -1.65
N VAL A 201 -12.27 23.69 -1.05
CA VAL A 201 -12.23 24.95 -1.81
C VAL A 201 -10.88 25.09 -2.48
N GLU A 202 -9.78 24.82 -1.79
CA GLU A 202 -8.44 24.80 -2.39
C GLU A 202 -8.35 23.80 -3.55
N ALA A 203 -8.87 22.57 -3.37
CA ALA A 203 -8.89 21.56 -4.44
C ALA A 203 -9.73 22.04 -5.65
N ALA A 204 -10.87 22.68 -5.40
CA ALA A 204 -11.73 23.22 -6.47
C ALA A 204 -11.04 24.37 -7.22
N VAL A 205 -10.39 25.30 -6.51
CA VAL A 205 -9.64 26.43 -7.12
C VAL A 205 -8.51 25.89 -7.99
N MET A 206 -7.69 24.95 -7.48
CA MET A 206 -6.63 24.32 -8.28
C MET A 206 -7.16 23.66 -9.57
N ALA A 207 -8.39 23.11 -9.54
CA ALA A 207 -8.98 22.49 -10.71
C ALA A 207 -9.54 23.47 -11.74
N VAL A 208 -9.89 24.70 -11.31
CA VAL A 208 -10.43 25.78 -12.20
C VAL A 208 -9.31 26.58 -12.86
N GLU A 209 -8.15 26.75 -12.20
CA GLU A 209 -7.01 27.51 -12.73
C GLU A 209 -6.27 26.83 -13.89
N LYS A 210 -6.77 25.68 -14.35
CA LYS A 210 -6.24 24.91 -15.47
C LYS A 210 -7.11 25.02 -16.72
#